data_45aa7d3d6fcde28d7fd24024f95a8548
#
_entry.id   45aa7d3d6fcde28d7fd24024f95a8548
#
_cell.length_a   1.000
_cell.length_b   1.000
_cell.length_c   1.000
_cell.angle_alpha   90.00
_cell.angle_beta   90.00
_cell.angle_gamma   90.00
#
_symmetry.space_group_name_H-M   'P 1'
#
loop_
_entity.id
_entity.type
_entity.pdbx_description
1 polymer ?
#
loop_
_entity_poly.entity_id
_entity_poly.type
_entity_poly.pdbx_seq_one_letter_code
_entity_poly.pdbx_strand_id
1 'polypeptide(L)'
;MAAIARARQHLKKIGKEEVTLIGTGGLRTDADFAKALALGADGVAISNSAMQAIGCLGMRACSTNNCPVGIATQKVDLRARLKVQASAKRLQNFFEASTQLMVVLARACGHDHLNKFNVSDLTTWKKEVAELAGVKYAGVGRT
;
A
#
# COMPACT_ATOMS: atom_id res chain seq x y z
N MET A 1 5.43 -7.33 2.49
CA MET A 1 5.07 -7.06 3.91
C MET A 1 6.22 -7.40 4.85
N ALA A 2 6.65 -8.67 5.03
CA ALA A 2 7.76 -9.01 5.95
C ALA A 2 9.06 -8.22 5.72
N ALA A 3 9.38 -7.86 4.48
CA ALA A 3 10.56 -7.04 4.18
C ALA A 3 10.52 -5.64 4.82
N ILE A 4 9.34 -5.00 4.88
CA ILE A 4 9.15 -3.70 5.55
C ILE A 4 9.47 -3.84 7.05
N ALA A 5 8.89 -4.84 7.72
CA ALA A 5 9.12 -5.08 9.14
C ALA A 5 10.61 -5.33 9.44
N ARG A 6 11.27 -6.17 8.62
CA ARG A 6 12.70 -6.46 8.76
C ARG A 6 13.57 -5.22 8.53
N ALA A 7 13.24 -4.39 7.54
CA ALA A 7 13.95 -3.13 7.29
C ALA A 7 13.83 -2.18 8.49
N ARG A 8 12.62 -2.00 9.03
CA ARG A 8 12.40 -1.18 10.23
C ARG A 8 13.14 -1.74 11.45
N GLN A 9 13.08 -3.05 11.67
CA GLN A 9 13.82 -3.70 12.76
C GLN A 9 15.33 -3.49 12.62
N HIS A 10 15.87 -3.58 11.40
CA HIS A 10 17.28 -3.32 11.14
C HIS A 10 17.65 -1.87 11.43
N LEU A 11 16.86 -0.89 10.95
CA LEU A 11 17.09 0.54 11.24
C LEU A 11 17.10 0.80 12.75
N LYS A 12 16.17 0.21 13.50
CA LYS A 12 16.17 0.28 14.97
C LYS A 12 17.43 -0.29 15.59
N LYS A 13 17.84 -1.48 15.11
CA LYS A 13 19.05 -2.16 15.64
C LYS A 13 20.33 -1.35 15.46
N ILE A 14 20.44 -0.58 14.39
CA ILE A 14 21.62 0.25 14.10
C ILE A 14 21.48 1.71 14.59
N GLY A 15 20.41 2.03 15.35
CA GLY A 15 20.18 3.38 15.87
C GLY A 15 19.88 4.42 14.81
N LYS A 16 19.20 4.02 13.72
CA LYS A 16 18.82 4.87 12.57
C LYS A 16 17.30 4.92 12.38
N GLU A 17 16.58 5.06 13.46
CA GLU A 17 15.11 5.08 13.44
C GLU A 17 14.54 6.30 12.72
N GLU A 18 15.30 7.40 12.66
CA GLU A 18 14.96 8.65 11.99
C GLU A 18 14.91 8.54 10.45
N VAL A 19 15.46 7.47 9.88
CA VAL A 19 15.44 7.25 8.43
C VAL A 19 14.03 6.92 7.96
N THR A 20 13.50 7.74 7.04
CA THR A 20 12.19 7.53 6.45
C THR A 20 12.15 6.25 5.62
N LEU A 21 11.24 5.34 5.96
CA LEU A 21 11.03 4.07 5.27
C LEU A 21 9.73 4.12 4.45
N ILE A 22 9.85 4.12 3.14
CA ILE A 22 8.70 4.07 2.22
C ILE A 22 8.45 2.62 1.77
N GLY A 23 7.28 2.10 2.11
CA GLY A 23 6.83 0.78 1.69
C GLY A 23 6.24 0.80 0.28
N THR A 24 6.64 -0.14 -0.59
CA THR A 24 6.08 -0.29 -1.93
C THR A 24 6.02 -1.75 -2.36
N GLY A 25 5.36 -2.02 -3.48
CA GLY A 25 5.30 -3.35 -4.08
C GLY A 25 3.99 -4.08 -3.78
N GLY A 26 3.08 -4.11 -4.74
CA GLY A 26 1.83 -4.88 -4.68
C GLY A 26 0.76 -4.34 -3.74
N LEU A 27 0.94 -3.17 -3.15
CA LEU A 27 -0.05 -2.52 -2.30
C LEU A 27 -1.21 -2.01 -3.15
N ARG A 28 -2.45 -2.43 -2.85
CA ARG A 28 -3.61 -2.14 -3.70
C ARG A 28 -4.80 -1.59 -2.95
N THR A 29 -4.99 -1.98 -1.71
CA THR A 29 -6.15 -1.63 -0.89
C THR A 29 -5.72 -0.82 0.33
N ASP A 30 -6.68 -0.12 0.93
CA ASP A 30 -6.54 0.57 2.22
C ASP A 30 -5.98 -0.34 3.32
N ALA A 31 -6.43 -1.61 3.37
CA ALA A 31 -5.90 -2.60 4.30
C ALA A 31 -4.42 -2.93 4.05
N ASP A 32 -3.96 -2.93 2.79
CA ASP A 32 -2.54 -3.11 2.49
C ASP A 32 -1.71 -1.91 2.95
N PHE A 33 -2.25 -0.70 2.78
CA PHE A 33 -1.59 0.54 3.22
C PHE A 33 -1.48 0.57 4.74
N ALA A 34 -2.58 0.31 5.45
CA ALA A 34 -2.59 0.23 6.91
C ALA A 34 -1.61 -0.83 7.45
N LYS A 35 -1.57 -2.02 6.85
CA LYS A 35 -0.61 -3.08 7.21
C LYS A 35 0.84 -2.65 6.98
N ALA A 36 1.14 -1.94 5.89
CA ALA A 36 2.49 -1.44 5.63
C ALA A 36 2.92 -0.43 6.68
N LEU A 37 2.04 0.50 7.07
CA LEU A 37 2.28 1.44 8.18
C LEU A 37 2.47 0.70 9.49
N ALA A 38 1.61 -0.25 9.84
CA ALA A 38 1.72 -1.05 11.06
C ALA A 38 3.01 -1.87 11.13
N LEU A 39 3.56 -2.29 9.98
CA LEU A 39 4.86 -2.99 9.89
C LEU A 39 6.06 -2.03 9.94
N GLY A 40 5.84 -0.74 10.11
CA GLY A 40 6.86 0.26 10.35
C GLY A 40 7.28 1.09 9.14
N ALA A 41 6.51 1.10 8.05
CA ALA A 41 6.68 2.10 7.01
C ALA A 41 6.18 3.48 7.50
N ASP A 42 6.88 4.54 7.15
CA ASP A 42 6.46 5.92 7.42
C ASP A 42 5.50 6.43 6.34
N GLY A 43 5.54 5.79 5.17
CA GLY A 43 4.65 6.07 4.06
C GLY A 43 4.59 4.90 3.09
N VAL A 44 3.64 4.98 2.15
CA VAL A 44 3.46 3.96 1.12
C VAL A 44 3.50 4.59 -0.27
N ALA A 45 4.22 3.95 -1.19
CA ALA A 45 4.21 4.30 -2.60
C ALA A 45 3.39 3.28 -3.38
N ILE A 46 2.39 3.77 -4.11
CA ILE A 46 1.48 2.94 -4.89
C ILE A 46 1.55 3.32 -6.37
N SER A 47 1.34 2.34 -7.24
CA SER A 47 1.33 2.53 -8.69
C SER A 47 0.09 1.90 -9.31
N ASN A 48 -0.01 0.57 -9.30
CA ASN A 48 -1.06 -0.13 -10.03
C ASN A 48 -2.47 0.20 -9.56
N SER A 49 -2.70 0.40 -8.27
CA SER A 49 -4.01 0.80 -7.74
C SER A 49 -4.39 2.21 -8.22
N ALA A 50 -3.46 3.17 -8.18
CA ALA A 50 -3.68 4.51 -8.71
C ALA A 50 -3.92 4.48 -10.23
N MET A 51 -3.16 3.68 -10.98
CA MET A 51 -3.37 3.49 -12.40
C MET A 51 -4.75 2.90 -12.71
N GLN A 52 -5.20 1.91 -11.94
CA GLN A 52 -6.55 1.33 -12.08
C GLN A 52 -7.64 2.35 -11.74
N ALA A 53 -7.44 3.15 -10.72
CA ALA A 53 -8.37 4.22 -10.35
C ALA A 53 -8.60 5.21 -11.49
N ILE A 54 -7.57 5.56 -12.27
CA ILE A 54 -7.70 6.45 -13.43
C ILE A 54 -8.19 5.75 -14.70
N GLY A 55 -8.44 4.43 -14.67
CA GLY A 55 -9.04 3.68 -15.76
C GLY A 55 -8.11 2.70 -16.49
N CYS A 56 -6.97 2.33 -15.90
CA CYS A 56 -6.12 1.29 -16.46
C CYS A 56 -6.82 -0.08 -16.46
N LEU A 57 -6.85 -0.74 -17.59
CA LEU A 57 -7.46 -2.07 -17.76
C LEU A 57 -6.54 -3.25 -17.38
N GLY A 58 -5.32 -2.98 -16.94
CA GLY A 58 -4.39 -4.03 -16.54
C GLY A 58 -3.85 -4.91 -17.69
N MET A 59 -3.98 -4.49 -18.92
CA MET A 59 -3.62 -5.29 -20.13
C MET A 59 -2.12 -5.50 -20.33
N ARG A 60 -1.28 -4.88 -19.50
CA ARG A 60 0.20 -4.96 -19.58
C ARG A 60 0.80 -4.58 -20.96
N ALA A 61 0.10 -3.71 -21.71
CA ALA A 61 0.54 -3.20 -23.02
C ALA A 61 1.38 -1.90 -22.89
N CYS A 62 1.86 -1.55 -21.70
CA CYS A 62 2.53 -0.27 -21.44
C CYS A 62 3.82 -0.09 -22.24
N SER A 63 4.59 -1.17 -22.45
CA SER A 63 5.86 -1.15 -23.19
C SER A 63 5.70 -1.12 -24.71
N THR A 64 4.49 -1.41 -25.22
CA THR A 64 4.25 -1.55 -26.67
C THR A 64 3.83 -0.26 -27.35
N ASN A 65 3.64 0.82 -26.60
CA ASN A 65 3.05 2.08 -27.07
C ASN A 65 1.61 1.94 -27.61
N ASN A 66 0.90 0.84 -27.26
CA ASN A 66 -0.45 0.54 -27.71
C ASN A 66 -1.46 0.49 -26.55
N CYS A 67 -1.28 1.35 -25.55
CA CYS A 67 -2.19 1.42 -24.40
C CYS A 67 -3.61 1.83 -24.89
N PRO A 68 -4.63 0.97 -24.76
CA PRO A 68 -5.94 1.22 -25.33
C PRO A 68 -6.71 2.36 -24.65
N VAL A 69 -6.32 2.71 -23.42
CA VAL A 69 -6.95 3.77 -22.61
C VAL A 69 -6.15 5.08 -22.59
N GLY A 70 -5.06 5.15 -23.33
CA GLY A 70 -4.28 6.37 -23.50
C GLY A 70 -3.33 6.75 -22.38
N ILE A 71 -3.16 5.90 -21.34
CA ILE A 71 -2.34 6.23 -20.16
C ILE A 71 -0.84 6.10 -20.47
N ALA A 72 -0.44 5.01 -21.14
CA ALA A 72 0.97 4.69 -21.41
C ALA A 72 1.21 4.54 -22.92
N THR A 73 1.04 5.64 -23.65
CA THR A 73 1.24 5.69 -25.10
C THR A 73 1.61 7.10 -25.54
N GLN A 74 2.38 7.22 -26.61
CA GLN A 74 2.68 8.48 -27.29
C GLN A 74 1.82 8.70 -28.56
N LYS A 75 1.04 7.68 -28.97
CA LYS A 75 0.14 7.80 -30.12
C LYS A 75 -0.99 8.77 -29.83
N VAL A 76 -1.16 9.81 -30.67
CA VAL A 76 -2.08 10.93 -30.44
C VAL A 76 -3.54 10.44 -30.34
N ASP A 77 -3.95 9.55 -31.21
CA ASP A 77 -5.29 8.95 -31.24
C ASP A 77 -5.62 8.15 -29.98
N LEU A 78 -4.64 7.42 -29.46
CA LEU A 78 -4.80 6.68 -28.20
C LEU A 78 -4.76 7.60 -26.98
N ARG A 79 -3.84 8.58 -26.95
CA ARG A 79 -3.77 9.56 -25.85
C ARG A 79 -5.07 10.35 -25.68
N ALA A 80 -5.74 10.68 -26.78
CA ALA A 80 -7.03 11.38 -26.76
C ALA A 80 -8.15 10.65 -26.00
N ARG A 81 -7.98 9.35 -25.77
CA ARG A 81 -8.93 8.52 -25.00
C ARG A 81 -8.87 8.81 -23.50
N LEU A 82 -7.73 9.25 -22.97
CA LEU A 82 -7.60 9.61 -21.56
C LEU A 82 -8.32 10.94 -21.29
N LYS A 83 -9.43 10.87 -20.62
CA LYS A 83 -10.19 12.05 -20.17
C LYS A 83 -9.61 12.55 -18.86
N VAL A 84 -8.66 13.47 -18.92
CA VAL A 84 -7.81 13.91 -17.80
C VAL A 84 -8.65 14.32 -16.59
N GLN A 85 -9.65 15.20 -16.74
CA GLN A 85 -10.47 15.70 -15.64
C GLN A 85 -11.25 14.57 -14.94
N ALA A 86 -11.87 13.68 -15.72
CA ALA A 86 -12.60 12.55 -15.17
C ALA A 86 -11.67 11.56 -14.45
N SER A 87 -10.49 11.32 -15.00
CA SER A 87 -9.49 10.45 -14.41
C SER A 87 -8.91 11.03 -13.12
N ALA A 88 -8.65 12.34 -13.09
CA ALA A 88 -8.21 13.05 -11.88
C ALA A 88 -9.26 12.94 -10.76
N LYS A 89 -10.55 13.13 -11.09
CA LYS A 89 -11.64 12.99 -10.11
C LYS A 89 -11.74 11.56 -9.56
N ARG A 90 -11.56 10.54 -10.41
CA ARG A 90 -11.54 9.14 -9.96
C ARG A 90 -10.37 8.88 -9.01
N LEU A 91 -9.18 9.41 -9.31
CA LEU A 91 -8.00 9.27 -8.46
C LEU A 91 -8.21 9.97 -7.11
N GLN A 92 -8.77 11.18 -7.13
CA GLN A 92 -9.15 11.90 -5.91
C GLN A 92 -10.10 11.05 -5.05
N ASN A 93 -11.18 10.55 -5.61
CA ASN A 93 -12.14 9.72 -4.89
C ASN A 93 -11.49 8.44 -4.31
N PHE A 94 -10.57 7.82 -5.06
CA PHE A 94 -9.83 6.66 -4.58
C PHE A 94 -8.97 6.99 -3.36
N PHE A 95 -8.23 8.10 -3.37
CA PHE A 95 -7.41 8.50 -2.22
C PHE A 95 -8.26 8.92 -1.02
N GLU A 96 -9.33 9.67 -1.24
CA GLU A 96 -10.25 10.08 -0.18
C GLU A 96 -10.88 8.86 0.50
N ALA A 97 -11.44 7.93 -0.27
CA ALA A 97 -12.03 6.70 0.26
C ALA A 97 -11.00 5.83 1.00
N SER A 98 -9.82 5.63 0.40
CA SER A 98 -8.76 4.82 1.03
C SER A 98 -8.30 5.44 2.36
N THR A 99 -8.14 6.78 2.41
CA THR A 99 -7.76 7.48 3.64
C THR A 99 -8.84 7.36 4.70
N GLN A 100 -10.12 7.54 4.34
CA GLN A 100 -11.23 7.38 5.27
C GLN A 100 -11.31 5.96 5.85
N LEU A 101 -11.14 4.94 5.01
CA LEU A 101 -11.13 3.55 5.47
C LEU A 101 -9.94 3.25 6.39
N MET A 102 -8.75 3.80 6.10
CA MET A 102 -7.61 3.69 7.01
C MET A 102 -7.88 4.37 8.37
N VAL A 103 -8.58 5.51 8.38
CA VAL A 103 -8.99 6.18 9.64
C VAL A 103 -9.95 5.29 10.44
N VAL A 104 -10.88 4.60 9.77
CA VAL A 104 -11.77 3.62 10.42
C VAL A 104 -10.95 2.48 11.04
N LEU A 105 -9.99 1.93 10.31
CA LEU A 105 -9.10 0.89 10.83
C LEU A 105 -8.27 1.38 12.02
N ALA A 106 -7.72 2.59 11.97
CA ALA A 106 -6.97 3.17 13.08
C ALA A 106 -7.84 3.30 14.33
N ARG A 107 -9.06 3.81 14.20
CA ARG A 107 -10.01 3.90 15.31
C ARG A 107 -10.38 2.54 15.88
N ALA A 108 -10.57 1.52 15.03
CA ALA A 108 -10.82 0.14 15.46
C ALA A 108 -9.65 -0.44 16.27
N CYS A 109 -8.42 -0.01 15.98
CA CYS A 109 -7.22 -0.35 16.75
C CYS A 109 -7.01 0.54 17.99
N GLY A 110 -7.91 1.50 18.26
CA GLY A 110 -7.79 2.43 19.39
C GLY A 110 -6.89 3.64 19.13
N HIS A 111 -6.59 3.94 17.86
CA HIS A 111 -5.73 5.06 17.47
C HIS A 111 -6.55 6.26 16.98
N ASP A 112 -6.06 7.47 17.26
CA ASP A 112 -6.62 8.73 16.79
C ASP A 112 -5.92 9.25 15.51
N HIS A 113 -4.81 8.62 15.11
CA HIS A 113 -4.02 9.02 13.93
C HIS A 113 -3.38 7.82 13.23
N LEU A 114 -3.21 7.90 11.89
CA LEU A 114 -2.65 6.83 11.06
C LEU A 114 -1.19 6.49 11.40
N ASN A 115 -0.41 7.46 11.85
CA ASN A 115 0.99 7.23 12.24
C ASN A 115 1.15 6.46 13.56
N LYS A 116 0.06 6.16 14.26
CA LYS A 116 0.06 5.33 15.47
C LYS A 116 -0.08 3.85 15.19
N PHE A 117 -0.34 3.47 13.95
CA PHE A 117 -0.29 2.06 13.58
C PHE A 117 1.05 1.44 13.95
N ASN A 118 1.00 0.26 14.54
CA ASN A 118 2.20 -0.45 14.98
C ASN A 118 2.00 -1.98 14.89
N VAL A 119 3.07 -2.73 15.11
CA VAL A 119 3.08 -4.19 14.97
C VAL A 119 2.06 -4.89 15.87
N SER A 120 1.68 -4.30 17.03
CA SER A 120 0.69 -4.90 17.93
C SER A 120 -0.75 -4.85 17.41
N ASP A 121 -1.03 -4.03 16.38
CA ASP A 121 -2.31 -4.01 15.68
C ASP A 121 -2.51 -5.19 14.73
N LEU A 122 -1.45 -5.99 14.54
CA LEU A 122 -1.43 -7.09 13.59
C LEU A 122 -1.33 -8.45 14.28
N THR A 123 -2.05 -9.40 13.72
CA THR A 123 -1.87 -10.83 14.03
C THR A 123 -1.77 -11.62 12.72
N THR A 124 -1.17 -12.80 12.78
CA THR A 124 -1.12 -13.72 11.66
C THR A 124 -1.24 -15.17 12.12
N TRP A 125 -1.93 -15.98 11.34
CA TRP A 125 -2.02 -17.43 11.54
C TRP A 125 -0.92 -18.22 10.80
N LYS A 126 -0.03 -17.51 10.06
CA LYS A 126 1.15 -18.11 9.41
C LYS A 126 2.37 -17.93 10.31
N LYS A 127 2.87 -19.03 10.84
CA LYS A 127 3.97 -19.03 11.81
C LYS A 127 5.24 -18.38 11.24
N GLU A 128 5.60 -18.70 9.99
CA GLU A 128 6.79 -18.13 9.33
C GLU A 128 6.67 -16.60 9.17
N VAL A 129 5.45 -16.09 8.89
CA VAL A 129 5.22 -14.65 8.79
C VAL A 129 5.32 -13.99 10.15
N ALA A 130 4.81 -14.65 11.21
CA ALA A 130 4.94 -14.15 12.59
C ALA A 130 6.42 -13.97 12.97
N GLU A 131 7.23 -14.97 12.70
CA GLU A 131 8.68 -14.97 13.00
C GLU A 131 9.42 -13.92 12.17
N LEU A 132 9.18 -13.87 10.86
CA LEU A 132 9.87 -12.95 9.93
C LEU A 132 9.52 -11.49 10.14
N ALA A 133 8.27 -11.19 10.51
CA ALA A 133 7.77 -9.82 10.64
C ALA A 133 7.69 -9.33 12.09
N GLY A 134 7.88 -10.21 13.07
CA GLY A 134 7.71 -9.89 14.49
C GLY A 134 6.24 -9.60 14.85
N VAL A 135 5.29 -10.19 14.11
CA VAL A 135 3.85 -10.03 14.32
C VAL A 135 3.35 -11.17 15.19
N LYS A 136 2.39 -10.89 16.09
CA LYS A 136 1.84 -11.90 17.00
C LYS A 136 1.22 -13.08 16.21
N TYR A 137 1.59 -14.29 16.58
CA TYR A 137 0.96 -15.49 16.06
C TYR A 137 -0.42 -15.68 16.69
N ALA A 138 -1.46 -15.79 15.87
CA ALA A 138 -2.85 -15.96 16.29
C ALA A 138 -3.34 -17.42 16.22
N GLY A 139 -2.47 -18.36 15.81
CA GLY A 139 -2.77 -19.78 15.78
C GLY A 139 -2.67 -20.45 17.16
N VAL A 140 -3.19 -21.67 17.27
CA VAL A 140 -3.06 -22.51 18.48
C VAL A 140 -1.62 -23.00 18.56
N GLY A 141 -0.90 -22.65 19.64
CA GLY A 141 0.37 -23.26 19.96
C GLY A 141 0.16 -24.74 20.29
N ARG A 142 0.86 -25.65 19.62
CA ARG A 142 1.00 -27.00 20.15
C ARG A 142 1.90 -26.89 21.38
N THR A 143 1.32 -27.11 22.55
CA THR A 143 2.05 -27.33 23.79
C THR A 143 2.96 -28.53 23.67
#